data_356ab517a5565b0f0307dbbf38ae14bf
#
_entry.id   356ab517a5565b0f0307dbbf38ae14bf
#
_cell.length_a   1.000
_cell.length_b   1.000
_cell.length_c   1.000
_cell.angle_alpha   90.00
_cell.angle_beta   90.00
_cell.angle_gamma   90.00
#
_symmetry.space_group_name_H-M   'P 1'
#
loop_
_entity.id
_entity.type
_entity.pdbx_description
1 polymer ?
#
loop_
_entity_poly.entity_id
_entity_poly.type
_entity_poly.pdbx_seq_one_letter_code
_entity_poly.pdbx_strand_id
1 'polypeptide(L)'
;MKLKSTLAALITAITCLTLFASEAPKKATTQNKKAFNDRVAHLGGFVIYPNSQKGRVAFIDTQSDIDFRKEFDEVFKDVKRQIPIKLDFLKMSAGEPLKLKTEAKADFAVIIVYDESLPTSMIVPEEKYAVVNVAKYKKGLKMPSEAALCKKRCSKAALKAYMLLCGGCASRYPGHVGTAQSVNDLDISHDKLPIDIQESMKKYLASAGVTPLRKTIYRKACQEGWAPAPTNEYQKAIWDKVRSEKERGPTNPIEIPMPKKK
;
A
#
# COMPACT_ATOMS: atom_id res chain seq x y z
N MET A 1 8.41 -61.21 16.83
CA MET A 1 7.06 -60.89 16.35
C MET A 1 6.53 -59.54 16.91
N LYS A 2 7.35 -58.49 17.08
CA LYS A 2 6.90 -57.18 17.65
C LYS A 2 7.06 -55.99 16.69
N LEU A 3 7.54 -56.20 15.46
CA LEU A 3 7.82 -55.09 14.50
C LEU A 3 6.64 -54.80 13.54
N LYS A 4 5.66 -55.69 13.41
CA LYS A 4 4.54 -55.54 12.49
C LYS A 4 3.37 -54.72 13.07
N SER A 5 3.25 -54.59 14.39
CA SER A 5 2.17 -53.86 15.03
C SER A 5 2.44 -52.34 15.10
N THR A 6 3.69 -51.93 15.13
CA THR A 6 4.07 -50.49 15.17
C THR A 6 3.93 -49.79 13.82
N LEU A 7 4.09 -50.54 12.72
CA LEU A 7 3.96 -49.96 11.37
C LEU A 7 2.49 -49.67 10.99
N ALA A 8 1.56 -50.54 11.45
CA ALA A 8 0.12 -50.33 11.22
C ALA A 8 -0.44 -49.12 11.98
N ALA A 9 0.03 -48.86 13.21
CA ALA A 9 -0.37 -47.72 13.99
C ALA A 9 0.13 -46.36 13.42
N LEU A 10 1.32 -46.40 12.79
CA LEU A 10 1.89 -45.19 12.17
C LEU A 10 1.16 -44.77 10.88
N ILE A 11 0.72 -45.77 10.07
CA ILE A 11 -0.02 -45.49 8.83
C ILE A 11 -1.43 -44.99 9.13
N THR A 12 -2.09 -45.46 10.20
CA THR A 12 -3.42 -44.95 10.60
C THR A 12 -3.36 -43.52 11.15
N ALA A 13 -2.27 -43.13 11.81
CA ALA A 13 -2.10 -41.77 12.31
C ALA A 13 -1.86 -40.75 11.16
N ILE A 14 -1.16 -41.15 10.11
CA ILE A 14 -0.88 -40.28 8.95
C ILE A 14 -2.14 -40.13 8.09
N THR A 15 -2.99 -41.13 7.94
CA THR A 15 -4.25 -41.02 7.19
C THR A 15 -5.32 -40.18 7.95
N CYS A 16 -5.32 -40.16 9.27
CA CYS A 16 -6.21 -39.26 10.02
C CYS A 16 -5.78 -37.79 9.98
N LEU A 17 -4.49 -37.47 9.85
CA LEU A 17 -4.02 -36.08 9.72
C LEU A 17 -4.30 -35.46 8.34
N THR A 18 -4.48 -36.25 7.30
CA THR A 18 -4.82 -35.75 5.95
C THR A 18 -6.30 -35.50 5.75
N LEU A 19 -7.18 -36.06 6.60
CA LEU A 19 -8.63 -35.85 6.53
C LEU A 19 -9.10 -34.57 7.25
N PHE A 20 -8.25 -33.90 8.03
CA PHE A 20 -8.51 -32.62 8.66
C PHE A 20 -7.82 -31.43 7.98
N ALA A 21 -7.23 -31.61 6.79
CA ALA A 21 -6.96 -30.49 5.90
C ALA A 21 -8.29 -29.99 5.32
N SER A 22 -9.14 -29.49 6.21
CA SER A 22 -10.38 -28.80 5.93
C SER A 22 -10.08 -27.71 4.90
N GLU A 23 -10.76 -27.77 3.77
CA GLU A 23 -10.78 -26.71 2.77
C GLU A 23 -11.00 -25.38 3.45
N ALA A 24 -9.94 -24.59 3.56
CA ALA A 24 -10.02 -23.24 4.09
C ALA A 24 -11.09 -22.46 3.32
N PRO A 25 -11.86 -21.59 3.94
CA PRO A 25 -13.01 -20.93 3.33
C PRO A 25 -12.60 -19.86 2.31
N LYS A 26 -11.98 -20.27 1.19
CA LYS A 26 -11.63 -19.37 0.08
C LYS A 26 -12.85 -18.76 -0.60
N LYS A 27 -14.00 -19.43 -0.56
CA LYS A 27 -15.24 -18.94 -1.20
C LYS A 27 -15.90 -17.77 -0.44
N ALA A 28 -15.87 -17.76 0.88
CA ALA A 28 -16.49 -16.69 1.69
C ALA A 28 -15.80 -15.33 1.48
N THR A 29 -14.47 -15.31 1.29
CA THR A 29 -13.71 -14.07 1.10
C THR A 29 -14.00 -13.43 -0.26
N THR A 30 -14.25 -14.23 -1.31
CA THR A 30 -14.53 -13.75 -2.66
C THR A 30 -15.97 -13.22 -2.78
N GLN A 31 -16.93 -13.89 -2.15
CA GLN A 31 -18.34 -13.44 -2.11
C GLN A 31 -18.49 -12.14 -1.32
N ASN A 32 -17.82 -12.00 -0.18
CA ASN A 32 -17.84 -10.78 0.61
C ASN A 32 -17.19 -9.59 -0.12
N LYS A 33 -16.11 -9.83 -0.90
CA LYS A 33 -15.50 -8.80 -1.74
C LYS A 33 -16.42 -8.38 -2.86
N LYS A 34 -17.11 -9.31 -3.53
CA LYS A 34 -18.07 -8.99 -4.60
C LYS A 34 -19.24 -8.18 -4.06
N ALA A 35 -19.88 -8.61 -2.97
CA ALA A 35 -20.97 -7.89 -2.32
C ALA A 35 -20.55 -6.48 -1.84
N PHE A 36 -19.33 -6.32 -1.35
CA PHE A 36 -18.79 -5.02 -0.98
C PHE A 36 -18.57 -4.13 -2.21
N ASN A 37 -17.97 -4.67 -3.27
CA ASN A 37 -17.76 -3.93 -4.51
C ASN A 37 -19.08 -3.51 -5.17
N ASP A 38 -20.09 -4.38 -5.14
CA ASP A 38 -21.42 -4.07 -5.67
C ASP A 38 -22.09 -2.94 -4.86
N ARG A 39 -22.00 -2.97 -3.53
CA ARG A 39 -22.47 -1.87 -2.67
C ARG A 39 -21.72 -0.55 -2.93
N VAL A 40 -20.42 -0.61 -3.11
CA VAL A 40 -19.61 0.58 -3.44
C VAL A 40 -19.94 1.12 -4.82
N ALA A 41 -20.23 0.25 -5.79
CA ALA A 41 -20.70 0.65 -7.11
C ALA A 41 -22.03 1.43 -7.04
N HIS A 42 -23.01 0.95 -6.26
CA HIS A 42 -24.28 1.66 -6.04
C HIS A 42 -24.10 3.04 -5.35
N LEU A 43 -23.01 3.25 -4.65
CA LEU A 43 -22.67 4.55 -4.05
C LEU A 43 -21.85 5.45 -4.99
N GLY A 44 -21.63 5.02 -6.25
CA GLY A 44 -20.85 5.74 -7.25
C GLY A 44 -19.33 5.66 -7.04
N GLY A 45 -18.87 4.74 -6.16
CA GLY A 45 -17.45 4.59 -5.84
C GLY A 45 -16.93 5.62 -4.86
N PHE A 46 -15.59 5.65 -4.72
CA PHE A 46 -14.89 6.63 -3.89
C PHE A 46 -14.27 7.73 -4.74
N VAL A 47 -14.33 8.94 -4.23
CA VAL A 47 -13.67 10.12 -4.78
C VAL A 47 -12.74 10.74 -3.74
N ILE A 48 -11.71 11.44 -4.21
CA ILE A 48 -10.70 12.06 -3.36
C ILE A 48 -11.12 13.52 -3.14
N TYR A 49 -11.09 13.97 -1.88
CA TYR A 49 -11.32 15.38 -1.56
C TYR A 49 -10.32 16.27 -2.31
N PRO A 50 -10.78 17.33 -2.98
CA PRO A 50 -9.88 18.29 -3.60
C PRO A 50 -8.94 18.86 -2.55
N ASN A 51 -7.66 18.96 -2.89
CA ASN A 51 -6.61 19.51 -2.02
C ASN A 51 -6.46 18.82 -0.65
N SER A 52 -6.97 17.59 -0.50
CA SER A 52 -6.84 16.85 0.76
C SER A 52 -5.43 16.35 1.01
N GLN A 53 -4.63 16.13 -0.04
CA GLN A 53 -3.25 15.76 0.07
C GLN A 53 -2.37 16.99 0.12
N LYS A 54 -1.53 17.05 1.14
CA LYS A 54 -0.39 17.95 1.21
C LYS A 54 0.87 17.12 1.29
N GLY A 55 1.91 17.60 0.66
CA GLY A 55 3.21 16.94 0.63
C GLY A 55 3.32 15.84 -0.42
N ARG A 56 4.55 15.48 -0.74
CA ARG A 56 4.94 14.58 -1.82
C ARG A 56 6.09 13.68 -1.37
N VAL A 57 5.97 12.40 -1.65
CA VAL A 57 7.06 11.42 -1.48
C VAL A 57 7.49 10.96 -2.86
N ALA A 58 8.76 11.15 -3.22
CA ALA A 58 9.31 10.73 -4.48
C ALA A 58 10.27 9.54 -4.30
N PHE A 59 10.17 8.56 -5.19
CA PHE A 59 11.17 7.53 -5.43
C PHE A 59 11.89 7.90 -6.71
N ILE A 60 13.17 8.22 -6.60
CA ILE A 60 13.98 8.74 -7.68
C ILE A 60 14.94 7.64 -8.13
N ASP A 61 14.68 7.05 -9.28
CA ASP A 61 15.52 6.04 -9.89
C ASP A 61 16.57 6.74 -10.80
N THR A 62 17.83 6.67 -10.37
CA THR A 62 18.97 7.18 -11.14
C THR A 62 19.65 6.09 -11.95
N GLN A 63 19.08 4.89 -11.97
CA GLN A 63 19.56 3.71 -12.67
C GLN A 63 18.99 3.62 -14.07
N SER A 64 19.84 3.51 -15.08
CA SER A 64 19.41 3.25 -16.46
C SER A 64 19.15 1.77 -16.76
N ASP A 65 19.80 0.85 -16.03
CA ASP A 65 19.93 -0.56 -16.43
C ASP A 65 18.82 -1.48 -15.93
N ILE A 66 18.16 -1.11 -14.85
CA ILE A 66 17.14 -1.98 -14.23
C ILE A 66 15.82 -1.22 -14.15
N ASP A 67 14.88 -1.58 -15.00
CA ASP A 67 13.51 -1.12 -14.83
C ASP A 67 12.77 -2.06 -13.87
N PHE A 68 12.52 -1.58 -12.65
CA PHE A 68 11.77 -2.33 -11.62
C PHE A 68 10.45 -1.65 -11.23
N ARG A 69 9.94 -0.80 -12.09
CA ARG A 69 8.68 -0.06 -11.85
C ARG A 69 7.49 -0.99 -11.59
N LYS A 70 7.41 -2.09 -12.31
CA LYS A 70 6.34 -3.08 -12.14
C LYS A 70 6.41 -3.73 -10.76
N GLU A 71 7.58 -4.22 -10.38
CA GLU A 71 7.83 -4.87 -9.09
C GLU A 71 7.67 -3.87 -7.93
N PHE A 72 8.04 -2.61 -8.15
CA PHE A 72 7.78 -1.52 -7.21
C PHE A 72 6.27 -1.34 -6.98
N ASP A 73 5.48 -1.25 -8.03
CA ASP A 73 4.02 -1.08 -7.89
C ASP A 73 3.36 -2.27 -7.20
N GLU A 74 3.87 -3.49 -7.41
CA GLU A 74 3.41 -4.71 -6.72
C GLU A 74 3.74 -4.67 -5.21
N VAL A 75 4.99 -4.39 -4.84
CA VAL A 75 5.45 -4.31 -3.45
C VAL A 75 4.74 -3.17 -2.69
N PHE A 76 4.56 -2.02 -3.33
CA PHE A 76 3.92 -0.86 -2.71
C PHE A 76 2.39 -0.86 -2.77
N LYS A 77 1.78 -1.87 -3.36
CA LYS A 77 0.31 -1.94 -3.52
C LYS A 77 -0.43 -1.86 -2.18
N ASP A 78 -0.01 -2.64 -1.21
CA ASP A 78 -0.63 -2.65 0.12
C ASP A 78 -0.27 -1.39 0.92
N VAL A 79 0.95 -0.90 0.80
CA VAL A 79 1.40 0.35 1.43
C VAL A 79 0.58 1.55 0.94
N LYS A 80 0.38 1.69 -0.36
CA LYS A 80 -0.47 2.74 -0.98
C LYS A 80 -1.92 2.69 -0.47
N ARG A 81 -2.41 1.50 -0.10
CA ARG A 81 -3.74 1.33 0.47
C ARG A 81 -3.78 1.66 1.96
N GLN A 82 -2.75 1.28 2.71
CA GLN A 82 -2.66 1.46 4.17
C GLN A 82 -2.30 2.90 4.56
N ILE A 83 -1.41 3.52 3.79
CA ILE A 83 -0.99 4.91 3.93
C ILE A 83 -1.25 5.59 2.59
N PRO A 84 -2.46 6.12 2.35
CA PRO A 84 -2.88 6.63 1.05
C PRO A 84 -2.24 8.01 0.79
N ILE A 85 -0.93 8.06 0.60
CA ILE A 85 -0.14 9.20 0.18
C ILE A 85 0.25 9.00 -1.27
N LYS A 86 0.37 10.09 -2.01
CA LYS A 86 0.89 10.05 -3.38
C LYS A 86 2.38 9.71 -3.33
N LEU A 87 2.73 8.56 -3.90
CA LEU A 87 4.09 8.11 -4.11
C LEU A 87 4.40 8.25 -5.60
N ASP A 88 5.33 9.12 -5.92
CA ASP A 88 5.78 9.34 -7.29
C ASP A 88 7.06 8.54 -7.56
N PHE A 89 7.09 7.80 -8.64
CA PHE A 89 8.29 7.13 -9.11
C PHE A 89 8.84 7.87 -10.34
N LEU A 90 10.02 8.44 -10.19
CA LEU A 90 10.67 9.32 -11.19
C LEU A 90 11.96 8.69 -11.70
N LYS A 91 12.25 8.84 -12.98
CA LYS A 91 13.59 8.60 -13.50
C LYS A 91 14.28 9.94 -13.68
N MET A 92 15.49 10.06 -13.12
CA MET A 92 16.30 11.26 -13.18
C MET A 92 17.76 10.88 -13.44
N SER A 93 18.55 11.80 -13.94
CA SER A 93 20.00 11.59 -14.07
C SER A 93 20.64 11.51 -12.69
N ALA A 94 21.77 10.80 -12.58
CA ALA A 94 22.53 10.73 -11.35
C ALA A 94 22.98 12.14 -10.89
N GLY A 95 22.91 12.37 -9.60
CA GLY A 95 23.23 13.67 -9.01
C GLY A 95 23.29 13.59 -7.48
N GLU A 96 23.58 14.71 -6.87
CA GLU A 96 23.58 14.85 -5.41
C GLU A 96 22.18 14.61 -4.84
N PRO A 97 22.03 13.78 -3.78
CA PRO A 97 20.72 13.38 -3.25
C PRO A 97 19.79 14.55 -2.87
N LEU A 98 20.32 15.57 -2.22
CA LEU A 98 19.53 16.73 -1.81
C LEU A 98 19.06 17.57 -3.02
N LYS A 99 19.91 17.68 -4.03
CA LYS A 99 19.58 18.36 -5.28
C LYS A 99 18.48 17.61 -6.04
N LEU A 100 18.60 16.29 -6.17
CA LEU A 100 17.57 15.45 -6.79
C LEU A 100 16.21 15.56 -6.07
N LYS A 101 16.20 15.55 -4.75
CA LYS A 101 14.99 15.79 -3.96
C LYS A 101 14.36 17.15 -4.24
N THR A 102 15.19 18.20 -4.33
CA THR A 102 14.75 19.58 -4.61
C THR A 102 14.17 19.71 -6.02
N GLU A 103 14.83 19.15 -7.01
CA GLU A 103 14.36 19.11 -8.40
C GLU A 103 13.04 18.33 -8.55
N ALA A 104 12.90 17.23 -7.82
CA ALA A 104 11.66 16.47 -7.76
C ALA A 104 10.52 17.20 -7.01
N LYS A 105 10.80 18.32 -6.36
CA LYS A 105 9.85 19.05 -5.49
C LYS A 105 9.21 18.12 -4.46
N ALA A 106 10.01 17.25 -3.84
CA ALA A 106 9.55 16.26 -2.90
C ALA A 106 9.85 16.68 -1.45
N ASP A 107 8.89 16.43 -0.55
CA ASP A 107 9.09 16.61 0.89
C ASP A 107 9.97 15.50 1.46
N PHE A 108 9.77 14.27 0.96
CA PHE A 108 10.59 13.10 1.23
C PHE A 108 11.04 12.47 -0.07
N ALA A 109 12.29 11.99 -0.12
CA ALA A 109 12.82 11.30 -1.28
C ALA A 109 13.53 9.99 -0.91
N VAL A 110 13.27 8.92 -1.66
CA VAL A 110 14.05 7.70 -1.65
C VAL A 110 14.78 7.64 -3.00
N ILE A 111 16.10 7.80 -2.97
CA ILE A 111 16.93 7.88 -4.15
C ILE A 111 17.60 6.52 -4.37
N ILE A 112 17.44 5.97 -5.55
CA ILE A 112 17.91 4.64 -5.91
C ILE A 112 19.11 4.82 -6.83
N VAL A 113 20.25 4.33 -6.38
CA VAL A 113 21.53 4.47 -7.05
C VAL A 113 22.18 3.11 -7.32
N TYR A 114 23.06 3.07 -8.29
CA TYR A 114 23.91 1.93 -8.54
C TYR A 114 25.37 2.36 -8.42
N ASP A 115 26.01 2.05 -7.32
CA ASP A 115 27.42 2.37 -7.08
C ASP A 115 28.03 1.31 -6.16
N GLU A 116 29.02 0.58 -6.67
CA GLU A 116 29.70 -0.48 -5.92
C GLU A 116 30.54 0.04 -4.75
N SER A 117 30.91 1.30 -4.75
CA SER A 117 31.71 1.96 -3.71
C SER A 117 30.87 2.43 -2.52
N LEU A 118 29.57 2.61 -2.70
CA LEU A 118 28.67 3.11 -1.65
C LEU A 118 28.13 2.00 -0.76
N PRO A 119 27.79 2.31 0.51
CA PRO A 119 27.07 1.38 1.39
C PRO A 119 25.69 1.04 0.81
N THR A 120 25.07 -0.01 1.32
CA THR A 120 23.79 -0.51 0.77
C THR A 120 22.65 0.48 0.85
N SER A 121 22.57 1.21 1.95
CA SER A 121 21.57 2.25 2.16
C SER A 121 22.07 3.25 3.18
N MET A 122 21.66 4.49 2.99
CA MET A 122 21.91 5.60 3.91
C MET A 122 20.56 6.30 4.12
N ILE A 123 20.26 6.67 5.36
CA ILE A 123 19.03 7.38 5.71
C ILE A 123 19.43 8.67 6.43
N VAL A 124 18.96 9.80 5.94
CA VAL A 124 19.21 11.14 6.47
C VAL A 124 17.86 11.77 6.85
N PRO A 125 17.36 11.49 8.07
CA PRO A 125 16.03 11.93 8.50
C PRO A 125 15.89 13.45 8.56
N GLU A 126 16.95 14.16 8.95
CA GLU A 126 16.97 15.62 9.09
C GLU A 126 16.71 16.31 7.74
N GLU A 127 17.27 15.78 6.66
CA GLU A 127 17.11 16.27 5.31
C GLU A 127 15.96 15.58 4.56
N LYS A 128 15.30 14.61 5.21
CA LYS A 128 14.15 13.87 4.69
C LYS A 128 14.44 13.15 3.37
N TYR A 129 15.61 12.52 3.26
CA TYR A 129 15.90 11.62 2.15
C TYR A 129 16.59 10.34 2.61
N ALA A 130 16.52 9.33 1.76
CA ALA A 130 17.26 8.08 1.89
C ALA A 130 17.89 7.73 0.53
N VAL A 131 19.07 7.10 0.59
CA VAL A 131 19.74 6.54 -0.60
C VAL A 131 19.72 5.04 -0.49
N VAL A 132 19.24 4.36 -1.51
CA VAL A 132 19.22 2.90 -1.63
C VAL A 132 20.16 2.50 -2.75
N ASN A 133 21.26 1.85 -2.39
CA ASN A 133 22.20 1.34 -3.37
C ASN A 133 21.80 -0.08 -3.79
N VAL A 134 21.48 -0.26 -5.06
CA VAL A 134 21.01 -1.53 -5.62
C VAL A 134 22.11 -2.39 -6.22
N ALA A 135 23.37 -1.93 -6.22
CA ALA A 135 24.50 -2.66 -6.83
C ALA A 135 24.63 -4.09 -6.29
N LYS A 136 24.53 -4.26 -4.97
CA LYS A 136 24.67 -5.57 -4.33
C LYS A 136 23.55 -6.55 -4.68
N TYR A 137 22.39 -6.09 -5.12
CA TYR A 137 21.26 -6.97 -5.44
C TYR A 137 21.43 -7.66 -6.81
N LYS A 138 22.31 -7.13 -7.66
CA LYS A 138 22.76 -7.76 -8.90
C LYS A 138 23.83 -8.84 -8.66
N LYS A 139 24.60 -8.71 -7.58
CA LYS A 139 25.74 -9.59 -7.33
C LYS A 139 25.28 -11.04 -7.12
N GLY A 140 25.89 -11.95 -7.87
CA GLY A 140 25.59 -13.38 -7.77
C GLY A 140 24.45 -13.88 -8.67
N LEU A 141 23.77 -13.00 -9.39
CA LEU A 141 22.74 -13.38 -10.36
C LEU A 141 23.40 -13.91 -11.62
N LYS A 142 23.13 -15.19 -11.95
CA LYS A 142 23.75 -15.88 -13.11
C LYS A 142 22.79 -16.08 -14.28
N MET A 143 21.49 -16.02 -14.05
CA MET A 143 20.47 -16.35 -15.03
C MET A 143 19.46 -15.22 -15.28
N PRO A 144 18.91 -15.09 -16.50
CA PRO A 144 17.87 -14.10 -16.79
C PRO A 144 16.62 -14.20 -15.90
N SER A 145 16.28 -15.41 -15.45
CA SER A 145 15.18 -15.64 -14.49
C SER A 145 15.40 -14.94 -13.14
N GLU A 146 16.65 -14.67 -12.78
CA GLU A 146 17.00 -13.98 -11.53
C GLU A 146 16.84 -12.47 -11.62
N ALA A 147 16.66 -11.92 -12.82
CA ALA A 147 16.43 -10.48 -13.01
C ALA A 147 15.15 -10.01 -12.28
N ALA A 148 14.08 -10.83 -12.29
CA ALA A 148 12.85 -10.54 -11.55
C ALA A 148 13.10 -10.52 -10.03
N LEU A 149 13.94 -11.42 -9.52
CA LEU A 149 14.33 -11.46 -8.12
C LEU A 149 15.13 -10.20 -7.73
N CYS A 150 16.08 -9.77 -8.58
CA CYS A 150 16.82 -8.53 -8.37
C CYS A 150 15.87 -7.31 -8.27
N LYS A 151 14.94 -7.20 -9.21
CA LYS A 151 13.94 -6.12 -9.23
C LYS A 151 13.08 -6.11 -7.96
N LYS A 152 12.65 -7.29 -7.50
CA LYS A 152 11.88 -7.43 -6.26
C LYS A 152 12.71 -7.04 -5.03
N ARG A 153 14.00 -7.42 -4.98
CA ARG A 153 14.94 -7.00 -3.92
C ARG A 153 15.09 -5.47 -3.88
N CYS A 154 15.27 -4.83 -5.04
CA CYS A 154 15.34 -3.38 -5.14
C CYS A 154 14.08 -2.70 -4.60
N SER A 155 12.91 -3.21 -4.98
CA SER A 155 11.62 -2.69 -4.52
C SER A 155 11.42 -2.83 -3.01
N LYS A 156 11.78 -3.99 -2.45
CA LYS A 156 11.71 -4.23 -1.00
C LYS A 156 12.73 -3.37 -0.22
N ALA A 157 13.92 -3.17 -0.77
CA ALA A 157 14.91 -2.28 -0.16
C ALA A 157 14.43 -0.81 -0.16
N ALA A 158 13.80 -0.37 -1.25
CA ALA A 158 13.17 0.94 -1.32
C ALA A 158 12.01 1.07 -0.30
N LEU A 159 11.21 0.02 -0.10
CA LEU A 159 10.17 -0.01 0.93
C LEU A 159 10.76 0.10 2.34
N LYS A 160 11.82 -0.65 2.63
CA LYS A 160 12.53 -0.56 3.93
C LYS A 160 13.04 0.85 4.17
N ALA A 161 13.70 1.45 3.19
CA ALA A 161 14.22 2.81 3.30
C ALA A 161 13.09 3.84 3.49
N TYR A 162 12.01 3.73 2.75
CA TYR A 162 10.81 4.57 2.91
C TYR A 162 10.21 4.45 4.31
N MET A 163 10.05 3.23 4.81
CA MET A 163 9.51 2.98 6.14
C MET A 163 10.36 3.66 7.22
N LEU A 164 11.67 3.44 7.20
CA LEU A 164 12.59 4.01 8.20
C LEU A 164 12.68 5.54 8.07
N LEU A 165 12.71 6.08 6.85
CA LEU A 165 12.73 7.52 6.59
C LEU A 165 11.46 8.21 7.10
N CYS A 166 10.32 7.55 7.02
CA CYS A 166 9.03 8.10 7.42
C CYS A 166 8.62 7.74 8.87
N GLY A 167 9.60 7.49 9.73
CA GLY A 167 9.35 7.28 11.17
C GLY A 167 8.85 5.89 11.53
N GLY A 168 8.93 4.93 10.62
CA GLY A 168 8.75 3.52 10.93
C GLY A 168 9.96 3.01 11.69
N CYS A 169 9.75 2.29 12.79
CA CYS A 169 10.83 1.61 13.49
C CYS A 169 11.13 0.25 12.86
N ALA A 170 12.27 -0.34 13.22
CA ALA A 170 12.54 -1.74 12.91
C ALA A 170 11.40 -2.60 13.49
N SER A 171 10.77 -3.39 12.62
CA SER A 171 9.63 -4.21 13.01
C SER A 171 10.04 -5.24 14.08
N ARG A 172 9.17 -5.44 15.08
CA ARG A 172 9.32 -6.55 16.03
C ARG A 172 8.84 -7.89 15.43
N TYR A 173 8.23 -7.85 14.25
CA TYR A 173 7.67 -9.03 13.60
C TYR A 173 8.73 -9.71 12.74
N PRO A 174 9.09 -10.98 13.04
CA PRO A 174 10.03 -11.75 12.22
C PRO A 174 9.54 -11.86 10.77
N GLY A 175 10.47 -11.82 9.82
CA GLY A 175 10.15 -11.93 8.39
C GLY A 175 9.51 -10.68 7.76
N HIS A 176 9.41 -9.56 8.47
CA HIS A 176 8.99 -8.28 7.88
C HIS A 176 10.17 -7.60 7.17
N VAL A 177 9.92 -6.89 6.07
CA VAL A 177 10.96 -6.17 5.32
C VAL A 177 11.79 -5.21 6.19
N GLY A 178 11.21 -4.63 7.22
CA GLY A 178 11.89 -3.75 8.17
C GLY A 178 12.95 -4.43 9.02
N THR A 179 12.88 -5.76 9.22
CA THR A 179 13.87 -6.54 9.98
C THR A 179 14.97 -7.12 9.10
N ALA A 180 14.84 -7.08 7.78
CA ALA A 180 15.79 -7.65 6.84
C ALA A 180 17.17 -7.01 7.00
N GLN A 181 18.21 -7.81 7.29
CA GLN A 181 19.59 -7.36 7.43
C GLN A 181 20.46 -7.80 6.23
N SER A 182 20.05 -8.85 5.55
CA SER A 182 20.75 -9.42 4.41
C SER A 182 19.88 -9.47 3.16
N VAL A 183 20.48 -9.80 2.03
CA VAL A 183 19.75 -10.04 0.76
C VAL A 183 18.81 -11.24 0.89
N ASN A 184 19.24 -12.29 1.60
CA ASN A 184 18.40 -13.47 1.82
C ASN A 184 17.17 -13.11 2.68
N ASP A 185 17.32 -12.25 3.68
CA ASP A 185 16.18 -11.79 4.49
C ASP A 185 15.18 -11.01 3.63
N LEU A 186 15.65 -10.21 2.67
CA LEU A 186 14.77 -9.53 1.72
C LEU A 186 13.98 -10.52 0.87
N ASP A 187 14.59 -11.62 0.46
CA ASP A 187 13.92 -12.62 -0.39
C ASP A 187 12.75 -13.27 0.32
N ILE A 188 12.92 -13.65 1.57
CA ILE A 188 11.90 -14.32 2.39
C ILE A 188 10.95 -13.33 3.10
N SER A 189 11.29 -12.04 3.18
CA SER A 189 10.48 -11.06 3.89
C SER A 189 9.15 -10.78 3.19
N HIS A 190 8.14 -10.41 3.98
CA HIS A 190 6.88 -9.88 3.49
C HIS A 190 6.89 -8.34 3.54
N ASP A 191 6.07 -7.73 2.70
CA ASP A 191 5.98 -6.29 2.45
C ASP A 191 4.76 -5.61 3.10
N LYS A 192 3.96 -6.35 3.89
CA LYS A 192 2.80 -5.81 4.60
C LYS A 192 3.26 -5.05 5.85
N LEU A 193 2.90 -3.79 5.94
CA LEU A 193 3.20 -2.99 7.13
C LEU A 193 2.32 -3.39 8.31
N PRO A 194 2.88 -3.76 9.47
CA PRO A 194 2.16 -3.93 10.72
C PRO A 194 1.44 -2.65 11.15
N ILE A 195 0.38 -2.75 11.93
CA ILE A 195 -0.48 -1.62 12.30
C ILE A 195 0.30 -0.56 13.10
N ASP A 196 1.13 -0.97 14.03
CA ASP A 196 1.97 -0.09 14.84
C ASP A 196 2.94 0.74 13.97
N ILE A 197 3.54 0.12 12.96
CA ILE A 197 4.41 0.81 12.00
C ILE A 197 3.60 1.79 11.15
N GLN A 198 2.41 1.38 10.67
CA GLN A 198 1.54 2.27 9.90
C GLN A 198 1.17 3.52 10.70
N GLU A 199 0.79 3.36 11.97
CA GLU A 199 0.40 4.49 12.83
C GLU A 199 1.61 5.41 13.13
N SER A 200 2.78 4.83 13.38
CA SER A 200 4.03 5.57 13.56
C SER A 200 4.36 6.43 12.33
N MET A 201 4.32 5.81 11.13
CA MET A 201 4.57 6.50 9.87
C MET A 201 3.53 7.61 9.60
N LYS A 202 2.25 7.34 9.82
CA LYS A 202 1.18 8.35 9.64
C LYS A 202 1.39 9.55 10.56
N LYS A 203 1.72 9.30 11.83
CA LYS A 203 2.00 10.35 12.82
C LYS A 203 3.19 11.21 12.41
N TYR A 204 4.29 10.56 12.00
CA TYR A 204 5.50 11.27 11.58
C TYR A 204 5.27 12.08 10.29
N LEU A 205 4.65 11.49 9.28
CA LEU A 205 4.33 12.17 8.02
C LEU A 205 3.42 13.37 8.26
N ALA A 206 2.41 13.23 9.13
CA ALA A 206 1.52 14.33 9.49
C ALA A 206 2.27 15.47 10.20
N SER A 207 3.18 15.17 11.14
CA SER A 207 4.01 16.18 11.80
C SER A 207 4.96 16.89 10.84
N ALA A 208 5.38 16.20 9.77
CA ALA A 208 6.21 16.76 8.71
C ALA A 208 5.41 17.50 7.62
N GLY A 209 4.08 17.64 7.78
CA GLY A 209 3.21 18.34 6.84
C GLY A 209 2.71 17.51 5.67
N VAL A 210 3.01 16.20 5.63
CA VAL A 210 2.53 15.29 4.60
C VAL A 210 1.24 14.62 5.08
N THR A 211 0.11 14.99 4.49
CA THR A 211 -1.19 14.47 4.89
C THR A 211 -1.71 13.44 3.88
N PRO A 212 -2.35 12.36 4.35
CA PRO A 212 -2.90 11.35 3.47
C PRO A 212 -4.09 11.87 2.65
N LEU A 213 -4.32 11.23 1.51
CA LEU A 213 -5.51 11.45 0.70
C LEU A 213 -6.76 11.10 1.50
N ARG A 214 -7.67 12.05 1.63
CA ARG A 214 -9.00 11.82 2.20
C ARG A 214 -9.95 11.38 1.08
N LYS A 215 -10.63 10.28 1.29
CA LYS A 215 -11.61 9.71 0.34
C LYS A 215 -12.99 9.75 0.95
N THR A 216 -13.99 9.97 0.10
CA THR A 216 -15.39 9.84 0.47
C THR A 216 -16.16 9.13 -0.65
N ILE A 217 -17.40 8.73 -0.38
CA ILE A 217 -18.29 8.18 -1.40
C ILE A 217 -18.76 9.30 -2.34
N TYR A 218 -18.98 8.98 -3.62
CA TYR A 218 -19.37 9.95 -4.63
C TYR A 218 -20.65 10.70 -4.26
N ARG A 219 -21.66 10.00 -3.73
CA ARG A 219 -22.92 10.61 -3.26
C ARG A 219 -22.68 11.73 -2.25
N LYS A 220 -21.80 11.53 -1.26
CA LYS A 220 -21.49 12.54 -0.26
C LYS A 220 -20.80 13.75 -0.90
N ALA A 221 -19.87 13.52 -1.83
CA ALA A 221 -19.23 14.61 -2.57
C ALA A 221 -20.24 15.44 -3.38
N CYS A 222 -21.26 14.79 -4.01
CA CYS A 222 -22.35 15.49 -4.68
C CYS A 222 -23.18 16.32 -3.70
N GLN A 223 -23.51 15.79 -2.54
CA GLN A 223 -24.25 16.50 -1.48
C GLN A 223 -23.47 17.73 -0.98
N GLU A 224 -22.16 17.59 -0.82
CA GLU A 224 -21.27 18.66 -0.42
C GLU A 224 -20.95 19.65 -1.57
N GLY A 225 -21.31 19.33 -2.82
CA GLY A 225 -21.23 20.23 -3.97
C GLY A 225 -19.88 20.29 -4.70
N TRP A 226 -18.93 19.40 -4.36
CA TRP A 226 -17.58 19.39 -4.95
C TRP A 226 -17.28 18.13 -5.78
N ALA A 227 -18.25 17.22 -5.96
CA ALA A 227 -18.04 16.01 -6.73
C ALA A 227 -17.50 16.33 -8.14
N PRO A 228 -16.53 15.54 -8.65
CA PRO A 228 -16.13 15.65 -10.04
C PRO A 228 -17.27 15.23 -10.97
N ALA A 229 -17.19 15.62 -12.24
CA ALA A 229 -18.15 15.19 -13.25
C ALA A 229 -18.30 13.64 -13.27
N PRO A 230 -19.51 13.13 -13.48
CA PRO A 230 -19.74 11.69 -13.50
C PRO A 230 -18.95 11.02 -14.62
N THR A 231 -18.30 9.90 -14.29
CA THR A 231 -17.52 9.10 -15.26
C THR A 231 -18.18 7.78 -15.65
N ASN A 232 -19.31 7.44 -15.00
CA ASN A 232 -20.08 6.24 -15.27
C ASN A 232 -21.58 6.46 -14.97
N GLU A 233 -22.43 5.54 -15.40
CA GLU A 233 -23.89 5.64 -15.26
C GLU A 233 -24.35 5.71 -13.79
N TYR A 234 -23.71 4.99 -12.89
CA TYR A 234 -24.03 5.05 -11.45
C TYR A 234 -23.76 6.43 -10.87
N GLN A 235 -22.63 7.03 -11.21
CA GLN A 235 -22.30 8.39 -10.78
C GLN A 235 -23.28 9.40 -11.39
N LYS A 236 -23.66 9.23 -12.65
CA LYS A 236 -24.63 10.08 -13.31
C LYS A 236 -26.00 10.02 -12.62
N ALA A 237 -26.50 8.83 -12.34
CA ALA A 237 -27.76 8.66 -11.62
C ALA A 237 -27.75 9.32 -10.22
N ILE A 238 -26.63 9.18 -9.48
CA ILE A 238 -26.48 9.83 -8.18
C ILE A 238 -26.43 11.35 -8.33
N TRP A 239 -25.67 11.86 -9.30
CA TRP A 239 -25.53 13.27 -9.60
C TRP A 239 -26.86 13.92 -9.89
N ASP A 240 -27.63 13.33 -10.81
CA ASP A 240 -28.95 13.82 -11.23
C ASP A 240 -29.94 13.80 -10.05
N LYS A 241 -29.95 12.71 -9.27
CA LYS A 241 -30.79 12.59 -8.08
C LYS A 241 -30.48 13.65 -7.03
N VAL A 242 -29.21 13.84 -6.65
CA VAL A 242 -28.83 14.84 -5.63
C VAL A 242 -29.15 16.25 -6.10
N ARG A 243 -28.99 16.54 -7.39
CA ARG A 243 -29.33 17.82 -7.98
C ARG A 243 -30.83 18.11 -7.91
N SER A 244 -31.66 17.14 -8.30
CA SER A 244 -33.12 17.26 -8.22
C SER A 244 -33.62 17.35 -6.76
N GLU A 245 -32.95 16.73 -5.81
CA GLU A 245 -33.25 16.86 -4.38
C GLU A 245 -32.95 18.30 -3.87
N LYS A 246 -31.85 18.90 -4.32
CA LYS A 246 -31.48 20.28 -3.97
C LYS A 246 -32.43 21.31 -4.59
N GLU A 247 -32.88 21.09 -5.82
CA GLU A 247 -33.82 21.99 -6.53
C GLU A 247 -35.21 21.98 -5.89
N ARG A 248 -35.64 20.86 -5.27
CA ARG A 248 -36.93 20.76 -4.59
C ARG A 248 -36.96 21.44 -3.22
N GLY A 249 -35.82 21.88 -2.69
CA GLY A 249 -35.71 22.41 -1.35
C GLY A 249 -35.88 21.36 -0.23
N PRO A 250 -35.73 21.76 1.02
CA PRO A 250 -35.97 20.86 2.14
C PRO A 250 -37.46 20.49 2.15
N THR A 251 -37.77 19.21 1.96
CA THR A 251 -39.11 18.70 2.27
C THR A 251 -39.38 19.00 3.73
N ASN A 252 -40.43 19.80 4.00
CA ASN A 252 -40.87 20.05 5.36
C ASN A 252 -40.93 18.71 6.11
N PRO A 253 -40.38 18.64 7.34
CA PRO A 253 -40.48 17.43 8.15
C PRO A 253 -41.98 17.07 8.21
N ILE A 254 -42.30 15.84 7.84
CA ILE A 254 -43.66 15.31 8.02
C ILE A 254 -43.94 15.46 9.50
N GLU A 255 -44.87 16.37 9.88
CA GLU A 255 -45.40 16.44 11.25
C GLU A 255 -46.08 15.09 11.53
N ILE A 256 -45.39 14.24 12.27
CA ILE A 256 -45.96 13.01 12.78
C ILE A 256 -46.98 13.44 13.86
N PRO A 257 -48.28 13.30 13.62
CA PRO A 257 -49.29 13.69 14.61
C PRO A 257 -49.06 12.84 15.86
N MET A 258 -48.70 13.50 16.96
CA MET A 258 -48.57 12.84 18.27
C MET A 258 -49.89 12.20 18.67
N PRO A 259 -49.90 10.95 19.10
CA PRO A 259 -51.10 10.32 19.57
C PRO A 259 -51.67 11.10 20.77
N LYS A 260 -52.93 11.54 20.66
CA LYS A 260 -53.62 12.21 21.75
C LYS A 260 -53.68 11.25 22.95
N LYS A 261 -53.06 11.63 24.05
CA LYS A 261 -53.20 10.93 25.33
C LYS A 261 -54.68 10.91 25.69
N LYS A 262 -55.26 9.69 25.83
CA LYS A 262 -56.55 9.49 26.45
C LYS A 262 -56.43 9.57 27.96
#